data_62bb2e41d7e7a01a4ecec07e622905d2
#
_entry.id   62bb2e41d7e7a01a4ecec07e622905d2
#
_cell.length_a   1.000
_cell.length_b   1.000
_cell.length_c   1.000
_cell.angle_alpha   90.00
_cell.angle_beta   90.00
_cell.angle_gamma   90.00
#
_symmetry.space_group_name_H-M   'P 1'
#
loop_
_entity.id
_entity.type
_entity.pdbx_description
1 polymer ?
#
loop_
_entity_poly.entity_id
_entity_poly.type
_entity_poly.pdbx_seq_one_letter_code
_entity_poly.pdbx_strand_id
1 'polypeptide(L)'
;MRKKSVTIKEVAREAGVSAQTVSRVLNDRPDVSEETRTRILQIIADMGYSPNIIARSLIQGRSHTIGVVGYGLGYYGPSRILTGIERQANELGYSLLFCLLRQPEKNLGEELFANLLGRQVDGIIWAVPEIGDNRPTLLAQAETAPIPVVFINMEPREGISVAAMDNLSAARRAVEHLIDQGYSRIGMITGPNGWWESRQREAGWRAALTATGRYSEQDLDCLRVTGDWYPSSGESGLTELISREPSLDAVFACNDPMALGALQAARILGRSVPQDLAVVGYDDVPEASFYFPPLTTVHQPLEEMGAQAVQMLHRALTHPDSEPYPSEQVWLRPELIVRASSIKSV
;
A
#
# COMPACT_ATOMS: atom_id res chain seq x y z
N MET A 1 -8.31 18.96 -36.15
CA MET A 1 -8.47 17.77 -37.01
C MET A 1 -7.66 16.64 -36.39
N ARG A 2 -8.26 15.50 -35.98
CA ARG A 2 -7.50 14.30 -35.56
C ARG A 2 -6.71 13.77 -36.76
N LYS A 3 -5.38 13.69 -36.68
CA LYS A 3 -4.57 12.97 -37.67
C LYS A 3 -5.13 11.56 -37.83
N LYS A 4 -5.41 11.14 -39.05
CA LYS A 4 -5.89 9.78 -39.35
C LYS A 4 -4.80 8.81 -38.89
N SER A 5 -5.09 7.96 -37.90
CA SER A 5 -4.13 6.98 -37.42
C SER A 5 -3.90 5.92 -38.50
N VAL A 6 -2.64 5.60 -38.71
CA VAL A 6 -2.25 4.49 -39.62
C VAL A 6 -2.91 3.20 -39.11
N THR A 7 -3.36 2.36 -40.02
CA THR A 7 -4.05 1.10 -39.69
C THR A 7 -3.14 -0.10 -39.99
N ILE A 8 -3.40 -1.23 -39.37
CA ILE A 8 -2.67 -2.49 -39.62
C ILE A 8 -2.79 -2.91 -41.12
N LYS A 9 -3.91 -2.57 -41.79
CA LYS A 9 -4.11 -2.83 -43.21
C LYS A 9 -3.20 -1.98 -44.10
N GLU A 10 -2.90 -0.76 -43.69
CA GLU A 10 -1.98 0.11 -44.43
C GLU A 10 -0.53 -0.35 -44.26
N VAL A 11 -0.13 -0.78 -43.06
CA VAL A 11 1.18 -1.44 -42.82
C VAL A 11 1.32 -2.72 -43.64
N ALA A 12 0.29 -3.58 -43.67
CA ALA A 12 0.29 -4.81 -44.42
C ALA A 12 0.47 -4.58 -45.93
N ARG A 13 -0.22 -3.56 -46.45
CA ARG A 13 -0.10 -3.18 -47.88
C ARG A 13 1.32 -2.71 -48.20
N GLU A 14 1.93 -1.85 -47.34
CA GLU A 14 3.29 -1.34 -47.55
C GLU A 14 4.33 -2.48 -47.45
N ALA A 15 4.13 -3.39 -46.52
CA ALA A 15 5.01 -4.54 -46.34
C ALA A 15 4.80 -5.68 -47.38
N GLY A 16 3.77 -5.60 -48.23
CA GLY A 16 3.45 -6.64 -49.20
C GLY A 16 3.02 -7.97 -48.58
N VAL A 17 2.37 -7.94 -47.42
CA VAL A 17 1.95 -9.12 -46.66
C VAL A 17 0.48 -9.00 -46.22
N SER A 18 -0.07 -10.07 -45.63
CA SER A 18 -1.42 -10.02 -45.05
C SER A 18 -1.41 -9.27 -43.71
N ALA A 19 -2.55 -8.67 -43.34
CA ALA A 19 -2.72 -8.06 -42.00
C ALA A 19 -2.50 -9.08 -40.86
N GLN A 20 -2.77 -10.36 -41.14
CA GLN A 20 -2.51 -11.45 -40.21
C GLN A 20 -1.01 -11.70 -40.02
N THR A 21 -0.21 -11.56 -41.08
CA THR A 21 1.28 -11.63 -40.96
C THR A 21 1.83 -10.50 -40.12
N VAL A 22 1.33 -9.26 -40.32
CA VAL A 22 1.71 -8.11 -39.46
C VAL A 22 1.31 -8.37 -38.01
N SER A 23 0.10 -8.89 -37.77
CA SER A 23 -0.35 -9.24 -36.41
C SER A 23 0.53 -10.31 -35.76
N ARG A 24 1.00 -11.32 -36.53
CA ARG A 24 1.92 -12.34 -36.01
C ARG A 24 3.27 -11.76 -35.62
N VAL A 25 3.82 -10.80 -36.39
CA VAL A 25 5.05 -10.08 -36.04
C VAL A 25 4.87 -9.26 -34.76
N LEU A 26 3.76 -8.52 -34.64
CA LEU A 26 3.46 -7.71 -33.46
C LEU A 26 3.23 -8.55 -32.18
N ASN A 27 2.86 -9.83 -32.33
CA ASN A 27 2.66 -10.77 -31.23
C ASN A 27 3.84 -11.74 -31.05
N ASP A 28 4.97 -11.45 -31.66
CA ASP A 28 6.22 -12.23 -31.60
C ASP A 28 6.05 -13.73 -31.88
N ARG A 29 5.18 -14.07 -32.85
CA ARG A 29 4.95 -15.47 -33.23
C ARG A 29 6.17 -16.03 -34.00
N PRO A 30 6.62 -17.26 -33.67
CA PRO A 30 7.83 -17.83 -34.25
C PRO A 30 7.65 -18.30 -35.74
N ASP A 31 6.45 -18.31 -36.26
CA ASP A 31 6.10 -18.77 -37.61
C ASP A 31 6.29 -17.71 -38.71
N VAL A 32 7.01 -16.62 -38.43
CA VAL A 32 7.38 -15.57 -39.38
C VAL A 32 8.92 -15.51 -39.49
N SER A 33 9.44 -15.52 -40.72
CA SER A 33 10.88 -15.46 -40.96
C SER A 33 11.49 -14.14 -40.44
N GLU A 34 12.74 -14.17 -39.94
CA GLU A 34 13.45 -12.99 -39.40
C GLU A 34 13.55 -11.84 -40.40
N GLU A 35 13.76 -12.16 -41.69
CA GLU A 35 13.78 -11.16 -42.77
C GLU A 35 12.45 -10.42 -42.90
N THR A 36 11.34 -11.17 -42.89
CA THR A 36 9.98 -10.61 -42.96
C THR A 36 9.67 -9.80 -41.67
N ARG A 37 10.06 -10.32 -40.52
CA ARG A 37 9.91 -9.65 -39.23
C ARG A 37 10.62 -8.29 -39.21
N THR A 38 11.90 -8.26 -39.55
CA THR A 38 12.72 -7.03 -39.59
C THR A 38 12.11 -5.99 -40.54
N ARG A 39 11.70 -6.40 -41.73
CA ARG A 39 11.07 -5.53 -42.73
C ARG A 39 9.76 -4.92 -42.21
N ILE A 40 8.90 -5.71 -41.58
CA ILE A 40 7.62 -5.24 -41.03
C ILE A 40 7.86 -4.27 -39.89
N LEU A 41 8.79 -4.55 -38.96
CA LEU A 41 9.12 -3.67 -37.85
C LEU A 41 9.65 -2.32 -38.32
N GLN A 42 10.49 -2.30 -39.39
CA GLN A 42 10.97 -1.06 -39.98
C GLN A 42 9.82 -0.24 -40.58
N ILE A 43 8.92 -0.85 -41.32
CA ILE A 43 7.74 -0.16 -41.90
C ILE A 43 6.83 0.39 -40.81
N ILE A 44 6.62 -0.36 -39.73
CA ILE A 44 5.86 0.10 -38.54
C ILE A 44 6.46 1.38 -37.97
N ALA A 45 7.80 1.40 -37.80
CA ALA A 45 8.53 2.57 -37.29
C ALA A 45 8.43 3.77 -38.28
N ASP A 46 8.65 3.56 -39.54
CA ASP A 46 8.62 4.61 -40.58
C ASP A 46 7.22 5.23 -40.76
N MET A 47 6.19 4.41 -40.66
CA MET A 47 4.80 4.87 -40.76
C MET A 47 4.25 5.45 -39.45
N GLY A 48 4.97 5.32 -38.33
CA GLY A 48 4.49 5.69 -37.01
C GLY A 48 3.22 4.91 -36.59
N TYR A 49 3.10 3.66 -37.03
CA TYR A 49 1.99 2.80 -36.67
C TYR A 49 2.10 2.38 -35.21
N SER A 50 1.06 2.65 -34.43
CA SER A 50 0.90 2.12 -33.07
C SER A 50 -0.27 1.14 -33.05
N PRO A 51 -0.08 -0.10 -32.56
CA PRO A 51 -1.17 -1.06 -32.45
C PRO A 51 -2.33 -0.49 -31.65
N ASN A 52 -3.55 -0.64 -32.15
CA ASN A 52 -4.72 -0.23 -31.38
C ASN A 52 -4.98 -1.28 -30.29
N ILE A 53 -4.62 -0.91 -29.04
CA ILE A 53 -4.77 -1.77 -27.85
C ILE A 53 -6.24 -2.20 -27.69
N ILE A 54 -7.21 -1.30 -27.95
CA ILE A 54 -8.65 -1.59 -27.84
C ILE A 54 -9.07 -2.68 -28.86
N ALA A 55 -8.57 -2.59 -30.09
CA ALA A 55 -8.89 -3.62 -31.10
C ALA A 55 -8.23 -4.96 -30.77
N ARG A 56 -7.06 -4.95 -30.13
CA ARG A 56 -6.35 -6.15 -29.67
C ARG A 56 -7.06 -6.79 -28.48
N SER A 57 -7.50 -6.02 -27.51
CA SER A 57 -8.23 -6.52 -26.34
C SER A 57 -9.58 -7.16 -26.72
N LEU A 58 -10.28 -6.60 -27.70
CA LEU A 58 -11.51 -7.21 -28.25
C LEU A 58 -11.29 -8.58 -28.89
N ILE A 59 -10.14 -8.80 -29.52
CA ILE A 59 -9.79 -10.09 -30.15
C ILE A 59 -9.29 -11.10 -29.11
N GLN A 60 -8.55 -10.64 -28.10
CA GLN A 60 -7.93 -11.48 -27.09
C GLN A 60 -8.82 -11.75 -25.88
N GLY A 61 -9.94 -11.00 -25.73
CA GLY A 61 -10.81 -11.07 -24.55
C GLY A 61 -10.17 -10.51 -23.26
N ARG A 62 -8.98 -9.87 -23.38
CA ARG A 62 -8.23 -9.30 -22.25
C ARG A 62 -7.71 -7.92 -22.60
N SER A 63 -7.86 -6.99 -21.66
CA SER A 63 -7.43 -5.59 -21.83
C SER A 63 -5.96 -5.36 -21.45
N HIS A 64 -5.33 -6.28 -20.72
CA HIS A 64 -4.05 -6.10 -20.05
C HIS A 64 -4.03 -4.82 -19.19
N THR A 65 -5.18 -4.52 -18.57
CA THR A 65 -5.36 -3.34 -17.71
C THR A 65 -5.84 -3.79 -16.34
N ILE A 66 -5.15 -3.35 -15.29
CA ILE A 66 -5.53 -3.56 -13.89
C ILE A 66 -6.19 -2.28 -13.38
N GLY A 67 -7.37 -2.40 -12.78
CA GLY A 67 -8.01 -1.33 -12.02
C GLY A 67 -7.36 -1.21 -10.64
N VAL A 68 -6.98 -0.01 -10.23
CA VAL A 68 -6.45 0.26 -8.89
C VAL A 68 -7.32 1.32 -8.23
N VAL A 69 -7.91 0.98 -7.09
CA VAL A 69 -8.62 1.94 -6.26
C VAL A 69 -7.73 2.31 -5.08
N GLY A 70 -7.38 3.57 -4.94
CA GLY A 70 -6.51 4.07 -3.87
C GLY A 70 -7.17 5.17 -3.06
N TYR A 71 -6.59 5.45 -1.89
CA TYR A 71 -7.01 6.52 -0.99
C TYR A 71 -5.78 7.15 -0.33
N GLY A 72 -5.87 8.46 -0.01
CA GLY A 72 -4.89 9.12 0.85
C GLY A 72 -3.48 9.21 0.29
N LEU A 73 -3.30 9.51 -1.00
CA LEU A 73 -1.97 9.62 -1.63
C LEU A 73 -1.07 10.70 -1.02
N GLY A 74 -1.62 11.59 -0.18
CA GLY A 74 -0.83 12.53 0.61
C GLY A 74 -0.09 11.89 1.79
N TYR A 75 -0.47 10.67 2.18
CA TYR A 75 0.23 9.90 3.19
C TYR A 75 1.38 9.08 2.58
N TYR A 76 2.40 8.80 3.36
CA TYR A 76 3.57 8.05 2.91
C TYR A 76 3.22 6.62 2.44
N GLY A 77 2.50 5.86 3.28
CA GLY A 77 2.17 4.45 3.01
C GLY A 77 1.44 4.23 1.68
N PRO A 78 0.28 4.85 1.44
CA PRO A 78 -0.46 4.69 0.19
C PRO A 78 0.31 5.05 -1.07
N SER A 79 1.15 6.09 -1.04
CA SER A 79 1.95 6.48 -2.19
C SER A 79 3.05 5.47 -2.52
N ARG A 80 3.70 4.88 -1.50
CA ARG A 80 4.73 3.83 -1.69
C ARG A 80 4.14 2.52 -2.19
N ILE A 81 2.97 2.13 -1.68
CA ILE A 81 2.22 0.97 -2.16
C ILE A 81 1.91 1.12 -3.66
N LEU A 82 1.40 2.30 -4.07
CA LEU A 82 1.11 2.56 -5.48
C LEU A 82 2.35 2.50 -6.37
N THR A 83 3.51 2.95 -5.86
CA THR A 83 4.79 2.82 -6.57
C THR A 83 5.15 1.35 -6.81
N GLY A 84 4.96 0.49 -5.80
CA GLY A 84 5.17 -0.96 -5.94
C GLY A 84 4.20 -1.62 -6.92
N ILE A 85 2.93 -1.22 -6.88
CA ILE A 85 1.90 -1.69 -7.83
C ILE A 85 2.30 -1.30 -9.26
N GLU A 86 2.67 -0.04 -9.49
CA GLU A 86 3.02 0.46 -10.83
C GLU A 86 4.21 -0.29 -11.40
N ARG A 87 5.29 -0.39 -10.64
CA ARG A 87 6.51 -1.08 -11.08
C ARG A 87 6.25 -2.52 -11.47
N GLN A 88 5.57 -3.29 -10.59
CA GLN A 88 5.31 -4.70 -10.83
C GLN A 88 4.31 -4.92 -11.97
N ALA A 89 3.29 -4.06 -12.11
CA ALA A 89 2.35 -4.12 -13.21
C ALA A 89 3.04 -3.87 -14.56
N ASN A 90 3.92 -2.88 -14.62
CA ASN A 90 4.70 -2.57 -15.82
C ASN A 90 5.63 -3.73 -16.21
N GLU A 91 6.33 -4.34 -15.25
CA GLU A 91 7.18 -5.53 -15.48
C GLU A 91 6.39 -6.71 -16.05
N LEU A 92 5.14 -6.88 -15.66
CA LEU A 92 4.25 -7.94 -16.15
C LEU A 92 3.44 -7.54 -17.40
N GLY A 93 3.66 -6.34 -17.93
CA GLY A 93 3.02 -5.84 -19.16
C GLY A 93 1.57 -5.36 -18.98
N TYR A 94 1.16 -5.03 -17.75
CA TYR A 94 -0.15 -4.44 -17.47
C TYR A 94 -0.10 -2.91 -17.52
N SER A 95 -1.17 -2.31 -18.03
CA SER A 95 -1.49 -0.90 -17.83
C SER A 95 -2.32 -0.72 -16.56
N LEU A 96 -2.22 0.43 -15.90
CA LEU A 96 -3.04 0.75 -14.74
C LEU A 96 -4.14 1.74 -15.08
N LEU A 97 -5.34 1.46 -14.59
CA LEU A 97 -6.44 2.41 -14.51
C LEU A 97 -6.66 2.78 -13.03
N PHE A 98 -6.18 3.96 -12.65
CA PHE A 98 -6.23 4.42 -11.27
C PHE A 98 -7.49 5.23 -10.98
N CYS A 99 -8.18 4.88 -9.88
CA CYS A 99 -9.30 5.61 -9.32
C CYS A 99 -8.99 6.02 -7.88
N LEU A 100 -9.21 7.29 -7.56
CA LEU A 100 -9.00 7.80 -6.21
C LEU A 100 -10.34 7.90 -5.47
N LEU A 101 -10.50 7.13 -4.40
CA LEU A 101 -11.60 7.27 -3.47
C LEU A 101 -11.35 8.49 -2.57
N ARG A 102 -12.27 9.44 -2.55
CA ARG A 102 -12.10 10.70 -1.79
C ARG A 102 -12.72 10.67 -0.40
N GLN A 103 -13.74 9.87 -0.21
CA GLN A 103 -14.52 9.78 1.03
C GLN A 103 -14.82 8.29 1.32
N PRO A 104 -13.86 7.57 1.94
CA PRO A 104 -14.01 6.13 2.17
C PRO A 104 -15.14 5.78 3.14
N GLU A 105 -15.57 6.72 3.99
CA GLU A 105 -16.70 6.56 4.90
C GLU A 105 -18.07 6.57 4.17
N LYS A 106 -18.12 7.17 2.97
CA LYS A 106 -19.29 7.11 2.11
C LYS A 106 -19.15 5.92 1.18
N ASN A 107 -20.17 5.09 1.15
CA ASN A 107 -20.21 3.85 0.39
C ASN A 107 -20.22 4.09 -1.15
N LEU A 108 -19.10 4.61 -1.70
CA LEU A 108 -18.90 4.84 -3.12
C LEU A 108 -18.21 3.65 -3.83
N GLY A 109 -18.00 2.54 -3.11
CA GLY A 109 -17.35 1.36 -3.65
C GLY A 109 -18.07 0.79 -4.85
N GLU A 110 -19.40 0.66 -4.80
CA GLU A 110 -20.21 0.12 -5.90
C GLU A 110 -20.04 0.89 -7.21
N GLU A 111 -20.09 2.22 -7.15
CA GLU A 111 -19.92 3.06 -8.34
C GLU A 111 -18.51 2.91 -8.94
N LEU A 112 -17.49 2.81 -8.11
CA LEU A 112 -16.10 2.61 -8.57
C LEU A 112 -15.91 1.22 -9.18
N PHE A 113 -16.46 0.17 -8.57
CA PHE A 113 -16.44 -1.17 -9.14
C PHE A 113 -17.15 -1.20 -10.50
N ALA A 114 -18.37 -0.67 -10.59
CA ALA A 114 -19.12 -0.60 -11.84
C ALA A 114 -18.38 0.19 -12.92
N ASN A 115 -17.72 1.29 -12.55
CA ASN A 115 -16.92 2.09 -13.48
C ASN A 115 -15.71 1.30 -14.02
N LEU A 116 -14.98 0.59 -13.15
CA LEU A 116 -13.84 -0.24 -13.56
C LEU A 116 -14.27 -1.41 -14.44
N LEU A 117 -15.33 -2.11 -14.08
CA LEU A 117 -15.93 -3.20 -14.89
C LEU A 117 -16.38 -2.68 -16.26
N GLY A 118 -17.05 -1.51 -16.30
CA GLY A 118 -17.46 -0.88 -17.56
C GLY A 118 -16.30 -0.46 -18.46
N ARG A 119 -15.08 -0.33 -17.91
CA ARG A 119 -13.84 -0.07 -18.65
C ARG A 119 -13.07 -1.34 -19.01
N GLN A 120 -13.66 -2.51 -18.72
CA GLN A 120 -13.10 -3.82 -19.05
C GLN A 120 -11.71 -4.06 -18.48
N VAL A 121 -11.45 -3.65 -17.23
CA VAL A 121 -10.22 -4.05 -16.52
C VAL A 121 -10.23 -5.56 -16.31
N ASP A 122 -9.06 -6.21 -16.37
CA ASP A 122 -8.95 -7.65 -16.21
C ASP A 122 -9.05 -8.09 -14.73
N GLY A 123 -8.68 -7.21 -13.81
CA GLY A 123 -8.77 -7.43 -12.37
C GLY A 123 -8.64 -6.13 -11.59
N ILE A 124 -8.89 -6.17 -10.28
CA ILE A 124 -8.92 -4.99 -9.41
C ILE A 124 -7.96 -5.20 -8.22
N ILE A 125 -7.14 -4.18 -7.93
CA ILE A 125 -6.43 -4.03 -6.66
C ILE A 125 -7.13 -2.94 -5.85
N TRP A 126 -7.66 -3.33 -4.69
CA TRP A 126 -8.31 -2.41 -3.77
C TRP A 126 -7.32 -1.98 -2.69
N ALA A 127 -6.65 -0.83 -2.89
CA ALA A 127 -5.65 -0.26 -1.99
C ALA A 127 -6.24 0.89 -1.15
N VAL A 128 -7.47 0.71 -0.66
CA VAL A 128 -8.12 1.62 0.27
C VAL A 128 -8.11 0.96 1.64
N PRO A 129 -7.64 1.64 2.70
CA PRO A 129 -7.67 1.09 4.05
C PRO A 129 -9.08 0.69 4.49
N GLU A 130 -9.16 -0.32 5.33
CA GLU A 130 -10.41 -0.64 6.01
C GLU A 130 -10.72 0.47 7.02
N ILE A 131 -11.71 1.32 6.69
CA ILE A 131 -12.10 2.49 7.49
C ILE A 131 -13.57 2.38 7.86
N GLY A 132 -13.87 2.48 9.15
CA GLY A 132 -15.27 2.44 9.65
C GLY A 132 -16.01 1.18 9.21
N ASP A 133 -17.24 1.36 8.70
CA ASP A 133 -18.17 0.28 8.34
C ASP A 133 -18.18 -0.04 6.83
N ASN A 134 -17.15 0.36 6.06
CA ASN A 134 -17.13 0.12 4.62
C ASN A 134 -16.90 -1.36 4.23
N ARG A 135 -16.43 -2.17 5.15
CA ARG A 135 -16.01 -3.56 4.95
C ARG A 135 -17.10 -4.51 4.42
N PRO A 136 -18.33 -4.59 4.99
CA PRO A 136 -19.32 -5.55 4.52
C PRO A 136 -19.68 -5.35 3.05
N THR A 137 -19.79 -4.11 2.62
CA THR A 137 -20.12 -3.76 1.24
C THR A 137 -18.99 -4.12 0.28
N LEU A 138 -17.74 -3.86 0.66
CA LEU A 138 -16.57 -4.20 -0.15
C LEU A 138 -16.43 -5.71 -0.35
N LEU A 139 -16.67 -6.49 0.70
CA LEU A 139 -16.63 -7.95 0.64
C LEU A 139 -17.71 -8.50 -0.28
N ALA A 140 -18.96 -8.04 -0.14
CA ALA A 140 -20.06 -8.45 -1.00
C ALA A 140 -19.81 -8.13 -2.48
N GLN A 141 -19.16 -7.01 -2.78
CA GLN A 141 -18.77 -6.64 -4.14
C GLN A 141 -17.68 -7.55 -4.68
N ALA A 142 -16.66 -7.86 -3.87
CA ALA A 142 -15.58 -8.76 -4.27
C ALA A 142 -16.09 -10.19 -4.54
N GLU A 143 -17.01 -10.70 -3.71
CA GLU A 143 -17.60 -12.02 -3.87
C GLU A 143 -18.46 -12.14 -5.15
N THR A 144 -19.08 -11.05 -5.57
CA THR A 144 -19.93 -11.00 -6.77
C THR A 144 -19.23 -10.49 -8.02
N ALA A 145 -18.00 -10.02 -7.91
CA ALA A 145 -17.23 -9.50 -9.05
C ALA A 145 -16.92 -10.60 -10.06
N PRO A 146 -17.16 -10.37 -11.37
CA PRO A 146 -16.86 -11.34 -12.42
C PRO A 146 -15.36 -11.44 -12.74
N ILE A 147 -14.51 -10.70 -12.05
CA ILE A 147 -13.06 -10.61 -12.21
C ILE A 147 -12.37 -10.71 -10.86
N PRO A 148 -11.11 -11.17 -10.78
CA PRO A 148 -10.40 -11.29 -9.52
C PRO A 148 -10.16 -9.92 -8.86
N VAL A 149 -10.27 -9.90 -7.53
CA VAL A 149 -10.02 -8.74 -6.68
C VAL A 149 -9.00 -9.09 -5.61
N VAL A 150 -7.99 -8.24 -5.44
CA VAL A 150 -6.98 -8.33 -4.38
C VAL A 150 -7.07 -7.09 -3.50
N PHE A 151 -7.16 -7.29 -2.20
CA PHE A 151 -7.18 -6.21 -1.21
C PHE A 151 -5.80 -5.97 -0.61
N ILE A 152 -5.55 -4.73 -0.22
CA ILE A 152 -4.34 -4.33 0.51
C ILE A 152 -4.74 -3.75 1.87
N ASN A 153 -4.05 -4.16 2.93
CA ASN A 153 -4.25 -3.68 4.30
C ASN A 153 -5.70 -3.78 4.79
N MET A 154 -6.29 -4.93 4.56
CA MET A 154 -7.57 -5.32 5.13
C MET A 154 -7.38 -6.54 6.03
N GLU A 155 -8.25 -6.74 7.02
CA GLU A 155 -8.21 -7.95 7.84
C GLU A 155 -8.42 -9.19 6.97
N PRO A 156 -7.44 -10.11 6.92
CA PRO A 156 -7.53 -11.31 6.10
C PRO A 156 -8.70 -12.20 6.51
N ARG A 157 -9.35 -12.80 5.50
CA ARG A 157 -10.46 -13.74 5.66
C ARG A 157 -10.40 -14.84 4.62
N GLU A 158 -10.99 -15.98 4.97
CA GLU A 158 -11.18 -17.08 4.02
C GLU A 158 -11.99 -16.59 2.80
N GLY A 159 -11.62 -17.03 1.62
CA GLY A 159 -12.28 -16.65 0.37
C GLY A 159 -11.84 -15.30 -0.23
N ILE A 160 -11.02 -14.51 0.47
CA ILE A 160 -10.60 -13.19 0.01
C ILE A 160 -9.08 -13.13 -0.13
N SER A 161 -8.60 -12.64 -1.28
CA SER A 161 -7.17 -12.41 -1.53
C SER A 161 -6.71 -11.09 -0.91
N VAL A 162 -5.76 -11.16 0.02
CA VAL A 162 -5.29 -9.99 0.79
C VAL A 162 -3.77 -9.99 0.91
N ALA A 163 -3.15 -8.86 0.57
CA ALA A 163 -1.78 -8.54 0.98
C ALA A 163 -1.82 -7.61 2.20
N ALA A 164 -1.33 -8.06 3.34
CA ALA A 164 -1.42 -7.34 4.61
C ALA A 164 -0.06 -7.21 5.30
N MET A 165 0.07 -6.17 6.12
CA MET A 165 1.22 -5.95 6.97
C MET A 165 0.95 -6.50 8.38
N ASP A 166 1.91 -7.20 8.97
CA ASP A 166 1.84 -7.64 10.37
C ASP A 166 2.12 -6.47 11.33
N ASN A 167 1.16 -5.54 11.35
CA ASN A 167 1.24 -4.33 12.17
C ASN A 167 1.24 -4.63 13.67
N LEU A 168 0.51 -5.66 14.11
CA LEU A 168 0.42 -6.02 15.53
C LEU A 168 1.77 -6.47 16.07
N SER A 169 2.39 -7.47 15.43
CA SER A 169 3.68 -7.99 15.90
C SER A 169 4.78 -6.95 15.78
N ALA A 170 4.76 -6.09 14.77
CA ALA A 170 5.75 -5.06 14.59
C ALA A 170 5.65 -3.94 15.66
N ALA A 171 4.44 -3.46 15.95
CA ALA A 171 4.21 -2.49 17.02
C ALA A 171 4.59 -3.07 18.40
N ARG A 172 4.24 -4.34 18.63
CA ARG A 172 4.65 -5.04 19.84
C ARG A 172 6.17 -5.05 20.01
N ARG A 173 6.94 -5.42 18.98
CA ARG A 173 8.42 -5.38 19.03
C ARG A 173 8.98 -3.99 19.27
N ALA A 174 8.37 -2.95 18.68
CA ALA A 174 8.79 -1.56 18.92
C ALA A 174 8.63 -1.14 20.39
N VAL A 175 7.55 -1.57 21.04
CA VAL A 175 7.28 -1.29 22.46
C VAL A 175 8.13 -2.19 23.37
N GLU A 176 8.32 -3.46 23.03
CA GLU A 176 9.24 -4.37 23.74
C GLU A 176 10.66 -3.81 23.75
N HIS A 177 11.14 -3.22 22.63
CA HIS A 177 12.42 -2.51 22.60
C HIS A 177 12.48 -1.39 23.63
N LEU A 178 11.45 -0.56 23.78
CA LEU A 178 11.42 0.49 24.80
C LEU A 178 11.49 -0.09 26.22
N ILE A 179 10.77 -1.18 26.47
CA ILE A 179 10.79 -1.90 27.76
C ILE A 179 12.21 -2.41 28.06
N ASP A 180 12.86 -3.01 27.08
CA ASP A 180 14.22 -3.56 27.18
C ASP A 180 15.27 -2.47 27.40
N GLN A 181 15.04 -1.24 26.90
CA GLN A 181 15.85 -0.05 27.19
C GLN A 181 15.60 0.52 28.60
N GLY A 182 14.67 -0.06 29.36
CA GLY A 182 14.37 0.32 30.74
C GLY A 182 13.39 1.50 30.87
N TYR A 183 12.64 1.81 29.82
CA TYR A 183 11.52 2.75 29.92
C TYR A 183 10.33 2.08 30.62
N SER A 184 9.65 2.84 31.45
CA SER A 184 8.65 2.29 32.36
C SER A 184 7.26 2.92 32.23
N ARG A 185 7.14 4.08 31.60
CA ARG A 185 5.85 4.76 31.38
C ARG A 185 5.71 5.15 29.91
N ILE A 186 5.23 4.19 29.11
CA ILE A 186 5.25 4.26 27.65
C ILE A 186 3.87 4.65 27.12
N GLY A 187 3.76 5.88 26.61
CA GLY A 187 2.54 6.37 25.95
C GLY A 187 2.44 5.99 24.48
N MET A 188 1.25 6.24 23.91
CA MET A 188 0.97 5.99 22.50
C MET A 188 0.22 7.15 21.85
N ILE A 189 0.68 7.55 20.66
CA ILE A 189 -0.07 8.42 19.75
C ILE A 189 -0.55 7.55 18.58
N THR A 190 -1.86 7.21 18.59
CA THR A 190 -2.44 6.32 17.57
C THR A 190 -2.66 7.08 16.25
N GLY A 191 -2.93 6.36 15.17
CA GLY A 191 -3.62 6.94 14.02
C GLY A 191 -5.12 7.09 14.28
N PRO A 192 -5.91 7.54 13.28
CA PRO A 192 -7.36 7.63 13.41
C PRO A 192 -7.98 6.27 13.77
N ASN A 193 -8.91 6.26 14.71
CA ASN A 193 -9.49 5.03 15.27
C ASN A 193 -10.21 4.14 14.25
N GLY A 194 -10.69 4.72 13.15
CA GLY A 194 -11.38 3.98 12.08
C GLY A 194 -10.47 3.09 11.23
N TRP A 195 -9.16 3.28 11.29
CA TRP A 195 -8.22 2.57 10.42
C TRP A 195 -7.79 1.23 11.02
N TRP A 196 -7.84 0.17 10.20
CA TRP A 196 -7.43 -1.16 10.64
C TRP A 196 -5.97 -1.18 11.11
N GLU A 197 -5.05 -0.56 10.38
CA GLU A 197 -3.63 -0.49 10.73
C GLU A 197 -3.42 0.20 12.09
N SER A 198 -4.17 1.27 12.36
CA SER A 198 -4.11 1.98 13.65
C SER A 198 -4.51 1.06 14.80
N ARG A 199 -5.63 0.32 14.62
CA ARG A 199 -6.11 -0.66 15.61
C ARG A 199 -5.10 -1.78 15.85
N GLN A 200 -4.45 -2.29 14.78
CA GLN A 200 -3.45 -3.35 14.90
C GLN A 200 -2.19 -2.86 15.64
N ARG A 201 -1.71 -1.64 15.36
CA ARG A 201 -0.57 -1.04 16.07
C ARG A 201 -0.90 -0.78 17.54
N GLU A 202 -2.11 -0.30 17.83
CA GLU A 202 -2.59 -0.15 19.22
C GLU A 202 -2.67 -1.50 19.94
N ALA A 203 -3.20 -2.53 19.29
CA ALA A 203 -3.25 -3.88 19.87
C ALA A 203 -1.85 -4.42 20.19
N GLY A 204 -0.86 -4.17 19.34
CA GLY A 204 0.54 -4.52 19.60
C GLY A 204 1.13 -3.80 20.81
N TRP A 205 0.91 -2.48 20.92
CA TRP A 205 1.31 -1.67 22.07
C TRP A 205 0.67 -2.17 23.37
N ARG A 206 -0.66 -2.40 23.38
CA ARG A 206 -1.38 -2.94 24.54
C ARG A 206 -0.82 -4.32 24.93
N ALA A 207 -0.62 -5.21 23.96
CA ALA A 207 -0.10 -6.55 24.22
C ALA A 207 1.29 -6.53 24.89
N ALA A 208 2.20 -5.68 24.41
CA ALA A 208 3.53 -5.53 25.01
C ALA A 208 3.47 -5.04 26.46
N LEU A 209 2.68 -4.01 26.73
CA LEU A 209 2.56 -3.43 28.08
C LEU A 209 1.83 -4.37 29.05
N THR A 210 0.72 -4.99 28.62
CA THR A 210 -0.01 -5.97 29.44
C THR A 210 0.87 -7.13 29.86
N ALA A 211 1.75 -7.60 28.96
CA ALA A 211 2.68 -8.70 29.25
C ALA A 211 3.67 -8.39 30.41
N THR A 212 3.90 -7.10 30.71
CA THR A 212 4.75 -6.71 31.87
C THR A 212 4.05 -6.89 33.21
N GLY A 213 2.73 -7.02 33.25
CA GLY A 213 1.92 -7.08 34.47
C GLY A 213 1.87 -5.76 35.29
N ARG A 214 2.37 -4.64 34.74
CA ARG A 214 2.48 -3.35 35.44
C ARG A 214 1.33 -2.38 35.14
N TYR A 215 0.51 -2.65 34.12
CA TYR A 215 -0.52 -1.74 33.60
C TYR A 215 -1.91 -2.37 33.71
N SER A 216 -2.83 -1.61 34.26
CA SER A 216 -4.27 -1.90 34.15
C SER A 216 -4.82 -1.39 32.80
N GLU A 217 -6.01 -1.85 32.40
CA GLU A 217 -6.71 -1.29 31.20
C GLU A 217 -6.92 0.23 31.32
N GLN A 218 -7.24 0.71 32.55
CA GLN A 218 -7.41 2.13 32.80
C GLN A 218 -6.09 2.92 32.63
N ASP A 219 -4.93 2.34 33.01
CA ASP A 219 -3.63 2.93 32.73
C ASP A 219 -3.38 3.05 31.24
N LEU A 220 -3.66 1.99 30.47
CA LEU A 220 -3.48 1.99 29.04
C LEU A 220 -4.35 3.04 28.34
N ASP A 221 -5.58 3.22 28.78
CA ASP A 221 -6.48 4.25 28.23
C ASP A 221 -6.00 5.67 28.54
N CYS A 222 -5.40 5.90 29.72
CA CYS A 222 -4.80 7.19 30.09
C CYS A 222 -3.52 7.51 29.30
N LEU A 223 -2.78 6.47 28.89
CA LEU A 223 -1.51 6.59 28.16
C LEU A 223 -1.68 6.64 26.63
N ARG A 224 -2.91 6.75 26.14
CA ARG A 224 -3.24 6.77 24.72
C ARG A 224 -3.90 8.09 24.33
N VAL A 225 -3.46 8.64 23.18
CA VAL A 225 -4.13 9.75 22.48
C VAL A 225 -4.30 9.39 21.02
N THR A 226 -5.32 9.99 20.37
CA THR A 226 -5.60 9.74 18.94
C THR A 226 -4.99 10.86 18.11
N GLY A 227 -4.21 10.49 17.09
CA GLY A 227 -3.68 11.38 16.06
C GLY A 227 -4.41 11.22 14.73
N ASP A 228 -3.92 11.92 13.72
CA ASP A 228 -4.50 12.02 12.38
C ASP A 228 -3.49 11.77 11.24
N TRP A 229 -2.36 11.17 11.57
CA TRP A 229 -1.21 10.90 10.71
C TRP A 229 -0.33 12.12 10.39
N TYR A 230 -0.66 13.35 10.85
CA TYR A 230 0.11 14.56 10.60
C TYR A 230 0.97 14.97 11.81
N PRO A 231 2.08 15.70 11.59
CA PRO A 231 2.97 16.11 12.66
C PRO A 231 2.29 16.96 13.75
N SER A 232 1.31 17.78 13.38
CA SER A 232 0.54 18.60 14.32
C SER A 232 -0.18 17.79 15.39
N SER A 233 -0.73 16.62 15.01
CA SER A 233 -1.38 15.74 15.99
C SER A 233 -0.36 14.98 16.85
N GLY A 234 0.84 14.76 16.35
CA GLY A 234 1.95 14.25 17.14
C GLY A 234 2.41 15.22 18.22
N GLU A 235 2.54 16.51 17.88
CA GLU A 235 2.90 17.59 18.81
C GLU A 235 1.83 17.76 19.90
N SER A 236 0.56 17.92 19.51
CA SER A 236 -0.54 18.06 20.47
C SER A 236 -0.73 16.80 21.31
N GLY A 237 -0.60 15.62 20.71
CA GLY A 237 -0.74 14.34 21.38
C GLY A 237 0.31 14.10 22.46
N LEU A 238 1.58 14.37 22.21
CA LEU A 238 2.61 14.27 23.25
C LEU A 238 2.40 15.31 24.36
N THR A 239 2.03 16.54 24.01
CA THR A 239 1.74 17.58 25.01
C THR A 239 0.60 17.15 25.94
N GLU A 240 -0.45 16.56 25.38
CA GLU A 240 -1.58 16.02 26.14
C GLU A 240 -1.17 14.83 27.02
N LEU A 241 -0.39 13.88 26.51
CA LEU A 241 0.11 12.74 27.26
C LEU A 241 0.94 13.18 28.47
N ILE A 242 1.89 14.10 28.31
CA ILE A 242 2.73 14.61 29.40
C ILE A 242 1.89 15.39 30.43
N SER A 243 0.84 16.09 29.98
CA SER A 243 -0.05 16.80 30.92
C SER A 243 -0.88 15.83 31.78
N ARG A 244 -1.31 14.70 31.23
CA ARG A 244 -2.04 13.64 31.96
C ARG A 244 -1.12 12.78 32.81
N GLU A 245 0.09 12.51 32.32
CA GLU A 245 1.07 11.63 32.92
C GLU A 245 2.47 12.29 32.87
N PRO A 246 2.79 13.14 33.87
CA PRO A 246 4.08 13.82 33.92
C PRO A 246 5.30 12.91 34.05
N SER A 247 5.09 11.65 34.46
CA SER A 247 6.13 10.63 34.57
C SER A 247 6.38 9.87 33.27
N LEU A 248 5.71 10.24 32.17
CA LEU A 248 5.92 9.63 30.84
C LEU A 248 7.40 9.71 30.46
N ASP A 249 8.00 8.54 30.16
CA ASP A 249 9.43 8.41 29.82
C ASP A 249 9.66 7.85 28.40
N ALA A 250 8.60 7.42 27.70
CA ALA A 250 8.66 7.05 26.30
C ALA A 250 7.31 7.24 25.58
N VAL A 251 7.36 7.42 24.27
CA VAL A 251 6.18 7.46 23.41
C VAL A 251 6.40 6.65 22.14
N PHE A 252 5.41 5.83 21.79
CA PHE A 252 5.29 5.16 20.50
C PHE A 252 4.27 5.92 19.64
N ALA A 253 4.72 6.53 18.55
CA ALA A 253 3.86 7.18 17.56
C ALA A 253 3.59 6.24 16.37
N CYS A 254 2.33 6.14 15.96
CA CYS A 254 1.91 5.21 14.92
C CYS A 254 2.42 5.54 13.50
N ASN A 255 3.09 6.69 13.31
CA ASN A 255 3.88 6.96 12.10
C ASN A 255 5.01 7.97 12.40
N ASP A 256 5.97 8.08 11.47
CA ASP A 256 7.12 8.98 11.61
C ASP A 256 6.74 10.47 11.55
N PRO A 257 5.77 10.92 10.74
CA PRO A 257 5.31 12.30 10.81
C PRO A 257 4.79 12.71 12.21
N MET A 258 3.98 11.86 12.87
CA MET A 258 3.56 12.14 14.25
C MET A 258 4.73 12.05 15.24
N ALA A 259 5.68 11.12 15.02
CA ALA A 259 6.91 11.08 15.82
C ALA A 259 7.73 12.37 15.68
N LEU A 260 7.80 12.98 14.47
CA LEU A 260 8.43 14.29 14.27
C LEU A 260 7.72 15.37 15.11
N GLY A 261 6.39 15.37 15.13
CA GLY A 261 5.60 16.27 15.98
C GLY A 261 5.89 16.05 17.47
N ALA A 262 5.99 14.79 17.91
CA ALA A 262 6.34 14.44 19.27
C ALA A 262 7.77 14.91 19.64
N LEU A 263 8.75 14.77 18.75
CA LEU A 263 10.10 15.31 18.96
C LEU A 263 10.08 16.84 19.14
N GLN A 264 9.26 17.54 18.35
CA GLN A 264 9.08 18.99 18.48
C GLN A 264 8.44 19.36 19.82
N ALA A 265 7.39 18.65 20.25
CA ALA A 265 6.76 18.86 21.56
C ALA A 265 7.74 18.60 22.71
N ALA A 266 8.51 17.52 22.67
CA ALA A 266 9.55 17.23 23.67
C ALA A 266 10.52 18.40 23.80
N ARG A 267 11.01 18.95 22.68
CA ARG A 267 11.91 20.14 22.68
C ARG A 267 11.25 21.37 23.31
N ILE A 268 9.99 21.67 22.99
CA ILE A 268 9.24 22.80 23.53
C ILE A 268 9.06 22.66 25.06
N LEU A 269 8.78 21.42 25.51
CA LEU A 269 8.58 21.10 26.93
C LEU A 269 9.89 20.91 27.72
N GLY A 270 11.05 21.12 27.08
CA GLY A 270 12.37 20.98 27.70
C GLY A 270 12.75 19.55 28.06
N ARG A 271 12.16 18.53 27.40
CA ARG A 271 12.51 17.13 27.59
C ARG A 271 13.59 16.71 26.58
N SER A 272 14.71 16.23 27.09
CA SER A 272 15.78 15.68 26.25
C SER A 272 15.43 14.30 25.69
N VAL A 273 15.60 14.09 24.38
CA VAL A 273 15.40 12.81 23.74
C VAL A 273 16.78 12.20 23.44
N PRO A 274 17.07 10.98 23.88
CA PRO A 274 16.22 10.01 24.58
C PRO A 274 16.30 10.02 26.11
N GLN A 275 17.07 10.94 26.73
CA GLN A 275 17.43 10.88 28.17
C GLN A 275 16.21 10.99 29.08
N ASP A 276 15.33 11.96 28.83
CA ASP A 276 14.11 12.19 29.61
C ASP A 276 12.89 11.54 28.99
N LEU A 277 12.89 11.34 27.66
CA LEU A 277 11.77 10.81 26.90
C LEU A 277 12.26 10.12 25.62
N ALA A 278 12.00 8.83 25.47
CA ALA A 278 12.23 8.14 24.21
C ALA A 278 11.09 8.39 23.21
N VAL A 279 11.43 8.42 21.93
CA VAL A 279 10.45 8.51 20.85
C VAL A 279 10.71 7.38 19.83
N VAL A 280 9.67 6.59 19.52
CA VAL A 280 9.69 5.58 18.46
C VAL A 280 8.58 5.88 17.49
N GLY A 281 8.90 5.82 16.19
CA GLY A 281 7.99 6.03 15.08
C GLY A 281 7.58 4.74 14.37
N TYR A 282 7.00 4.91 13.19
CA TYR A 282 6.57 3.84 12.30
C TYR A 282 6.55 4.37 10.87
N ASP A 283 6.99 3.63 9.89
CA ASP A 283 7.08 3.80 8.44
C ASP A 283 8.52 3.76 7.90
N ASP A 284 9.52 4.22 8.66
CA ASP A 284 10.90 4.44 8.24
C ASP A 284 10.97 5.33 6.99
N VAL A 285 10.34 6.52 7.09
CA VAL A 285 10.45 7.52 6.02
C VAL A 285 11.92 7.92 5.81
N PRO A 286 12.36 8.25 4.60
CA PRO A 286 13.77 8.60 4.32
C PRO A 286 14.34 9.67 5.25
N GLU A 287 13.51 10.61 5.67
CA GLU A 287 13.86 11.71 6.56
C GLU A 287 14.09 11.28 8.03
N ALA A 288 13.56 10.12 8.44
CA ALA A 288 13.63 9.65 9.84
C ALA A 288 15.08 9.52 10.36
N SER A 289 16.03 9.17 9.49
CA SER A 289 17.46 9.12 9.79
C SER A 289 18.11 10.48 9.99
N PHE A 290 17.44 11.57 9.57
CA PHE A 290 17.88 12.96 9.67
C PHE A 290 17.12 13.76 10.73
N TYR A 291 16.17 13.15 11.43
CA TYR A 291 15.52 13.79 12.58
C TYR A 291 16.54 14.02 13.70
N PHE A 292 16.23 14.89 14.62
CA PHE A 292 17.13 15.20 15.73
C PHE A 292 16.45 14.90 17.08
N PRO A 293 16.92 13.80 17.74
CA PRO A 293 17.87 12.79 17.29
C PRO A 293 17.33 11.89 16.16
N PRO A 294 18.20 11.14 15.43
CA PRO A 294 17.76 10.15 14.45
C PRO A 294 16.72 9.18 15.02
N LEU A 295 15.59 9.02 14.32
CA LEU A 295 14.42 8.34 14.84
C LEU A 295 14.52 6.82 14.74
N THR A 296 14.37 6.14 15.88
CA THR A 296 14.03 4.70 15.92
C THR A 296 12.62 4.53 15.38
N THR A 297 12.43 3.64 14.43
CA THR A 297 11.16 3.48 13.72
C THR A 297 10.99 2.05 13.19
N VAL A 298 9.80 1.70 12.77
CA VAL A 298 9.50 0.42 12.14
C VAL A 298 9.49 0.59 10.61
N HIS A 299 10.40 -0.07 9.93
CA HIS A 299 10.45 -0.13 8.47
C HIS A 299 9.33 -1.01 7.93
N GLN A 300 8.54 -0.48 7.00
CA GLN A 300 7.49 -1.22 6.29
C GLN A 300 7.92 -1.52 4.84
N PRO A 301 7.89 -2.77 4.37
CA PRO A 301 8.14 -3.11 2.97
C PRO A 301 6.94 -2.76 2.07
N LEU A 302 6.57 -1.47 2.00
CA LEU A 302 5.35 -0.96 1.36
C LEU A 302 5.33 -1.18 -0.16
N GLU A 303 6.46 -0.98 -0.85
CA GLU A 303 6.54 -1.25 -2.28
C GLU A 303 6.42 -2.75 -2.58
N GLU A 304 7.03 -3.59 -1.74
CA GLU A 304 6.89 -5.03 -1.85
C GLU A 304 5.45 -5.47 -1.68
N MET A 305 4.71 -4.86 -0.73
CA MET A 305 3.28 -5.15 -0.55
C MET A 305 2.47 -4.83 -1.82
N GLY A 306 2.74 -3.69 -2.45
CA GLY A 306 2.15 -3.34 -3.74
C GLY A 306 2.49 -4.34 -4.84
N ALA A 307 3.76 -4.76 -4.93
CA ALA A 307 4.23 -5.75 -5.89
C ALA A 307 3.57 -7.13 -5.66
N GLN A 308 3.48 -7.57 -4.41
CA GLN A 308 2.81 -8.84 -4.05
C GLN A 308 1.33 -8.84 -4.46
N ALA A 309 0.61 -7.73 -4.26
CA ALA A 309 -0.78 -7.64 -4.68
C ALA A 309 -0.94 -7.80 -6.21
N VAL A 310 -0.03 -7.22 -7.00
CA VAL A 310 -0.01 -7.41 -8.47
C VAL A 310 0.31 -8.85 -8.84
N GLN A 311 1.28 -9.48 -8.19
CA GLN A 311 1.64 -10.88 -8.43
C GLN A 311 0.49 -11.84 -8.09
N MET A 312 -0.21 -11.62 -6.98
CA MET A 312 -1.42 -12.37 -6.61
C MET A 312 -2.49 -12.25 -7.70
N LEU A 313 -2.75 -11.02 -8.14
CA LEU A 313 -3.71 -10.76 -9.21
C LEU A 313 -3.28 -11.40 -10.53
N HIS A 314 -2.00 -11.33 -10.89
CA HIS A 314 -1.44 -11.96 -12.09
C HIS A 314 -1.62 -13.47 -12.07
N ARG A 315 -1.35 -14.13 -10.93
CA ARG A 315 -1.59 -15.57 -10.77
C ARG A 315 -3.05 -15.92 -10.98
N ALA A 316 -3.97 -15.16 -10.40
CA ALA A 316 -5.40 -15.34 -10.59
C ALA A 316 -5.82 -15.18 -12.05
N LEU A 317 -5.28 -14.18 -12.76
CA LEU A 317 -5.57 -13.90 -14.18
C LEU A 317 -4.98 -14.94 -15.14
N THR A 318 -3.92 -15.63 -14.75
CA THR A 318 -3.23 -16.63 -15.59
C THR A 318 -3.59 -18.06 -15.22
N HIS A 319 -4.40 -18.25 -14.17
CA HIS A 319 -4.90 -19.56 -13.76
C HIS A 319 -5.84 -20.14 -14.86
N PRO A 320 -5.82 -21.45 -15.10
CA PRO A 320 -6.73 -22.06 -16.06
C PRO A 320 -8.19 -21.87 -15.66
N ASP A 321 -9.05 -21.48 -16.60
CA ASP A 321 -10.49 -21.25 -16.38
C ASP A 321 -11.28 -22.49 -15.93
N SER A 322 -10.65 -23.68 -15.95
CA SER A 322 -11.29 -24.95 -15.57
C SER A 322 -11.43 -25.16 -14.08
N GLU A 323 -10.73 -24.38 -13.25
CA GLU A 323 -10.73 -24.50 -11.78
C GLU A 323 -10.85 -23.14 -11.11
N PRO A 324 -11.60 -23.02 -9.98
CA PRO A 324 -11.62 -21.79 -9.21
C PRO A 324 -10.22 -21.46 -8.67
N TYR A 325 -9.74 -20.23 -8.88
CA TYR A 325 -8.49 -19.79 -8.30
C TYR A 325 -8.64 -19.64 -6.76
N PRO A 326 -7.79 -20.29 -5.96
CA PRO A 326 -7.87 -20.18 -4.51
C PRO A 326 -7.51 -18.75 -4.05
N SER A 327 -8.21 -18.26 -3.04
CA SER A 327 -7.83 -17.00 -2.38
C SER A 327 -6.46 -17.13 -1.73
N GLU A 328 -5.64 -16.10 -1.85
CA GLU A 328 -4.31 -16.02 -1.26
C GLU A 328 -4.27 -14.98 -0.13
N GLN A 329 -3.52 -15.27 0.93
CA GLN A 329 -3.24 -14.31 1.99
C GLN A 329 -1.73 -14.20 2.16
N VAL A 330 -1.20 -13.00 1.94
CA VAL A 330 0.22 -12.70 2.06
C VAL A 330 0.43 -11.74 3.23
N TRP A 331 1.25 -12.15 4.20
CA TRP A 331 1.64 -11.33 5.33
C TRP A 331 3.09 -10.86 5.18
N LEU A 332 3.28 -9.54 5.11
CA LEU A 332 4.60 -8.92 5.13
C LEU A 332 4.99 -8.56 6.57
N ARG A 333 6.29 -8.67 6.86
CA ARG A 333 6.82 -8.45 8.21
C ARG A 333 7.65 -7.18 8.25
N PRO A 334 7.16 -6.13 8.92
CA PRO A 334 7.96 -4.93 9.17
C PRO A 334 9.12 -5.22 10.11
N GLU A 335 10.18 -4.40 10.05
CA GLU A 335 11.40 -4.55 10.85
C GLU A 335 11.63 -3.29 11.70
N LEU A 336 12.07 -3.48 12.96
CA LEU A 336 12.47 -2.35 13.80
C LEU A 336 13.87 -1.87 13.44
N ILE A 337 13.98 -0.60 13.10
CA ILE A 337 15.24 0.10 12.82
C ILE A 337 15.59 0.96 14.02
N VAL A 338 16.54 0.50 14.82
CA VAL A 338 16.96 1.19 16.06
C VAL A 338 17.93 2.31 15.73
N ARG A 339 17.61 3.52 16.24
CA ARG A 339 18.43 4.73 16.12
C ARG A 339 18.53 5.46 17.48
N ALA A 340 19.03 6.69 17.46
CA ALA A 340 19.39 7.41 18.70
C ALA A 340 18.18 7.86 19.55
N SER A 341 16.96 7.96 19.00
CA SER A 341 15.79 8.50 19.71
C SER A 341 15.24 7.61 20.83
N SER A 342 15.74 6.39 20.96
CA SER A 342 15.25 5.42 21.96
C SER A 342 16.36 4.71 22.75
N ILE A 343 17.64 4.96 22.45
CA ILE A 343 18.76 4.32 23.14
C ILE A 343 19.20 5.20 24.31
N LYS A 344 19.03 4.73 25.55
CA LYS A 344 19.65 5.40 26.71
C LYS A 344 21.17 5.25 26.63
N SER A 345 21.88 6.38 26.53
CA SER A 345 23.33 6.37 26.75
C SER A 345 23.59 5.99 28.21
N VAL A 346 24.43 4.98 28.42
CA VAL A 346 24.90 4.53 29.74
C VAL A 346 25.81 5.57 30.34
#